data_200c38cbf1ee5748d933090cd666eb7e
#
_entry.id   200c38cbf1ee5748d933090cd666eb7e
#
_cell.length_a   1.000
_cell.length_b   1.000
_cell.length_c   1.000
_cell.angle_alpha   90.00
_cell.angle_beta   90.00
_cell.angle_gamma   90.00
#
_symmetry.space_group_name_H-M   'P 1'
#
loop_
_entity.id
_entity.type
_entity.pdbx_description
1 polymer ?
#
loop_
_entity_poly.entity_id
_entity_poly.type
_entity_poly.pdbx_seq_one_letter_code
_entity_poly.pdbx_strand_id
1 'polypeptide(L)'
;PWVFFWVVVTVWVVRNFVYSKYGRGVLSVREDEIASDLMSVDTRRVKFLAFTVSSFFAGIAGGLFAHLLQFISPRVFDIIKSTDILIMVYLGGIASIGGSILGATVYTVLLELLRPSTVAGLLSWLPEVVFEPLNQHFIQHLGVWRMVIMPLALVLVMIFWPRGIMGLREFRWFIPRRDLEAHRRDPDGEKKT
;
A
#
# COMPACT_ATOMS: atom_id res chain seq x y z
N PRO A 1 -5.44 15.70 -13.38
CA PRO A 1 -6.56 15.90 -12.42
C PRO A 1 -7.44 14.66 -12.28
N TRP A 2 -7.74 13.92 -13.34
CA TRP A 2 -8.60 12.73 -13.31
C TRP A 2 -8.12 11.63 -12.36
N VAL A 3 -6.82 11.39 -12.28
CA VAL A 3 -6.24 10.40 -11.36
C VAL A 3 -6.53 10.77 -9.90
N PHE A 4 -6.34 12.04 -9.52
CA PHE A 4 -6.64 12.52 -8.17
C PHE A 4 -8.11 12.36 -7.81
N PHE A 5 -9.01 12.67 -8.75
CA PHE A 5 -10.44 12.48 -8.57
C PHE A 5 -10.76 11.02 -8.23
N TRP A 6 -10.25 10.08 -9.03
CA TRP A 6 -10.49 8.65 -8.80
C TRP A 6 -9.86 8.12 -7.53
N VAL A 7 -8.68 8.63 -7.14
CA VAL A 7 -8.05 8.27 -5.85
C VAL A 7 -8.97 8.69 -4.69
N VAL A 8 -9.47 9.92 -4.69
CA VAL A 8 -10.38 10.41 -3.65
C VAL A 8 -11.67 9.59 -3.60
N VAL A 9 -12.26 9.30 -4.75
CA VAL A 9 -13.48 8.47 -4.86
C VAL A 9 -13.21 7.06 -4.30
N THR A 10 -12.11 6.42 -4.69
CA THR A 10 -11.73 5.09 -4.22
C THR A 10 -11.58 5.07 -2.69
N VAL A 11 -10.82 6.01 -2.15
CA VAL A 11 -10.61 6.11 -0.70
C VAL A 11 -11.93 6.33 0.03
N TRP A 12 -12.79 7.20 -0.49
CA TRP A 12 -14.09 7.48 0.11
C TRP A 12 -15.01 6.25 0.09
N VAL A 13 -15.09 5.53 -1.03
CA VAL A 13 -15.93 4.33 -1.15
C VAL A 13 -15.39 3.20 -0.30
N VAL A 14 -14.08 2.92 -0.34
CA VAL A 14 -13.45 1.86 0.47
C VAL A 14 -13.62 2.16 1.94
N ARG A 15 -13.43 3.40 2.38
CA ARG A 15 -13.70 3.82 3.75
C ARG A 15 -15.15 3.52 4.15
N ASN A 16 -16.12 3.98 3.37
CA ASN A 16 -17.53 3.74 3.67
C ASN A 16 -17.87 2.25 3.67
N PHE A 17 -17.27 1.46 2.79
CA PHE A 17 -17.43 0.03 2.74
C PHE A 17 -16.90 -0.64 4.02
N VAL A 18 -15.67 -0.33 4.45
CA VAL A 18 -15.04 -0.92 5.64
C VAL A 18 -15.86 -0.64 6.91
N TYR A 19 -16.41 0.57 7.05
CA TYR A 19 -17.23 0.95 8.22
C TYR A 19 -18.72 0.57 8.07
N SER A 20 -19.13 -0.05 6.98
CA SER A 20 -20.47 -0.60 6.78
C SER A 20 -20.70 -1.89 7.55
N LYS A 21 -21.97 -2.36 7.58
CA LYS A 21 -22.30 -3.68 8.13
C LYS A 21 -21.54 -4.81 7.43
N TYR A 22 -21.36 -4.70 6.12
CA TYR A 22 -20.61 -5.68 5.30
C TYR A 22 -19.12 -5.64 5.60
N GLY A 23 -18.55 -4.45 5.77
CA GLY A 23 -17.15 -4.28 6.13
C GLY A 23 -16.80 -4.89 7.50
N ARG A 24 -17.70 -4.74 8.48
CA ARG A 24 -17.53 -5.42 9.79
C ARG A 24 -17.53 -6.95 9.65
N GLY A 25 -18.36 -7.50 8.75
CA GLY A 25 -18.29 -8.91 8.41
C GLY A 25 -16.96 -9.31 7.79
N VAL A 26 -16.39 -8.49 6.91
CA VAL A 26 -15.06 -8.72 6.34
C VAL A 26 -13.98 -8.74 7.42
N LEU A 27 -14.05 -7.80 8.39
CA LEU A 27 -13.11 -7.74 9.49
C LEU A 27 -13.20 -8.96 10.41
N SER A 28 -14.41 -9.44 10.74
CA SER A 28 -14.58 -10.64 11.56
C SER A 28 -14.02 -11.89 10.87
N VAL A 29 -14.29 -12.06 9.57
CA VAL A 29 -13.75 -13.18 8.77
C VAL A 29 -12.21 -13.11 8.67
N ARG A 30 -11.61 -11.92 8.68
CA ARG A 30 -10.16 -11.74 8.69
C ARG A 30 -9.53 -12.21 10.00
N GLU A 31 -10.19 -11.96 11.14
CA GLU A 31 -9.67 -12.36 12.46
C GLU A 31 -9.80 -13.88 12.65
N ASP A 32 -10.99 -14.44 12.43
CA ASP A 32 -11.23 -15.88 12.49
C ASP A 32 -12.43 -16.26 11.63
N GLU A 33 -12.17 -17.06 10.58
CA GLU A 33 -13.19 -17.50 9.63
C GLU A 33 -14.17 -18.50 10.26
N ILE A 34 -13.65 -19.43 11.10
CA ILE A 34 -14.44 -20.48 11.71
C ILE A 34 -15.37 -19.87 12.78
N ALA A 35 -14.84 -18.99 13.61
CA ALA A 35 -15.64 -18.30 14.61
C ALA A 35 -16.72 -17.42 13.97
N SER A 36 -16.43 -16.75 12.84
CA SER A 36 -17.40 -15.93 12.12
C SER A 36 -18.53 -16.76 11.53
N ASP A 37 -18.25 -17.93 11.01
CA ASP A 37 -19.26 -18.87 10.47
C ASP A 37 -20.20 -19.36 11.57
N LEU A 38 -19.65 -19.67 12.75
CA LEU A 38 -20.44 -20.05 13.94
C LEU A 38 -21.35 -18.92 14.43
N MET A 39 -20.97 -17.67 14.22
CA MET A 39 -21.77 -16.48 14.57
C MET A 39 -22.76 -16.08 13.47
N SER A 40 -23.11 -17.01 12.57
CA SER A 40 -24.08 -16.82 11.47
C SER A 40 -23.68 -15.74 10.44
N VAL A 41 -22.39 -15.44 10.30
CA VAL A 41 -21.89 -14.60 9.23
C VAL A 41 -21.68 -15.47 7.99
N ASP A 42 -22.34 -15.16 6.88
CA ASP A 42 -22.13 -15.83 5.60
C ASP A 42 -20.75 -15.44 5.03
N THR A 43 -19.72 -16.19 5.45
CA THR A 43 -18.31 -15.95 5.11
C THR A 43 -18.07 -15.94 3.60
N ARG A 44 -18.80 -16.79 2.85
CA ARG A 44 -18.71 -16.87 1.40
C ARG A 44 -19.19 -15.57 0.73
N ARG A 45 -20.35 -15.06 1.12
CA ARG A 45 -20.90 -13.80 0.55
C ARG A 45 -20.03 -12.62 0.89
N VAL A 46 -19.52 -12.57 2.11
CA VAL A 46 -18.66 -11.49 2.58
C VAL A 46 -17.35 -11.45 1.78
N LYS A 47 -16.71 -12.60 1.58
CA LYS A 47 -15.49 -12.72 0.75
C LYS A 47 -15.75 -12.32 -0.71
N PHE A 48 -16.88 -12.80 -1.27
CA PHE A 48 -17.26 -12.45 -2.64
C PHE A 48 -17.48 -10.94 -2.83
N LEU A 49 -18.18 -10.30 -1.90
CA LEU A 49 -18.38 -8.85 -1.92
C LEU A 49 -17.04 -8.08 -1.83
N ALA A 50 -16.17 -8.45 -0.90
CA ALA A 50 -14.86 -7.83 -0.75
C ALA A 50 -14.03 -7.96 -2.03
N PHE A 51 -14.01 -9.16 -2.63
CA PHE A 51 -13.32 -9.42 -3.87
C PHE A 51 -13.89 -8.61 -5.04
N THR A 52 -15.22 -8.53 -5.16
CA THR A 52 -15.90 -7.77 -6.23
C THR A 52 -15.56 -6.28 -6.14
N VAL A 53 -15.64 -5.69 -4.95
CA VAL A 53 -15.29 -4.28 -4.74
C VAL A 53 -13.81 -4.02 -5.06
N SER A 54 -12.92 -4.90 -4.58
CA SER A 54 -11.49 -4.80 -4.85
C SER A 54 -11.17 -4.88 -6.35
N SER A 55 -11.76 -5.86 -7.05
CA SER A 55 -11.56 -6.06 -8.50
C SER A 55 -12.10 -4.89 -9.33
N PHE A 56 -13.21 -4.29 -8.91
CA PHE A 56 -13.76 -3.11 -9.57
C PHE A 56 -12.80 -1.93 -9.53
N PHE A 57 -12.25 -1.60 -8.36
CA PHE A 57 -11.28 -0.52 -8.23
C PHE A 57 -9.93 -0.85 -8.88
N ALA A 58 -9.51 -2.11 -8.85
CA ALA A 58 -8.32 -2.57 -9.59
C ALA A 58 -8.49 -2.35 -11.09
N GLY A 59 -9.68 -2.63 -11.64
CA GLY A 59 -10.00 -2.35 -13.05
C GLY A 59 -9.91 -0.86 -13.39
N ILE A 60 -10.46 0.02 -12.54
CA ILE A 60 -10.34 1.48 -12.71
C ILE A 60 -8.88 1.92 -12.67
N ALA A 61 -8.10 1.43 -11.71
CA ALA A 61 -6.68 1.74 -11.59
C ALA A 61 -5.90 1.29 -12.83
N GLY A 62 -6.19 0.09 -13.35
CA GLY A 62 -5.62 -0.41 -14.59
C GLY A 62 -5.97 0.46 -15.81
N GLY A 63 -7.23 0.91 -15.92
CA GLY A 63 -7.67 1.81 -16.99
C GLY A 63 -6.98 3.18 -16.93
N LEU A 64 -6.82 3.76 -15.73
CA LEU A 64 -6.09 5.01 -15.53
C LEU A 64 -4.60 4.86 -15.87
N PHE A 65 -4.01 3.73 -15.49
CA PHE A 65 -2.63 3.42 -15.82
C PHE A 65 -2.42 3.26 -17.32
N ALA A 66 -3.38 2.60 -18.01
CA ALA A 66 -3.42 2.48 -19.46
C ALA A 66 -3.42 3.84 -20.16
N HIS A 67 -4.26 4.74 -19.68
CA HIS A 67 -4.37 6.08 -20.23
C HIS A 67 -3.09 6.92 -20.01
N LEU A 68 -2.40 6.70 -18.88
CA LEU A 68 -1.14 7.36 -18.58
C LEU A 68 0.00 6.91 -19.52
N LEU A 69 0.09 5.60 -19.79
CA LEU A 69 1.14 5.03 -20.62
C LEU A 69 0.89 5.17 -22.14
N GLN A 70 -0.36 5.43 -22.56
CA GLN A 70 -0.82 5.49 -23.95
C GLN A 70 -0.60 4.18 -24.75
N PHE A 71 0.28 3.32 -24.32
CA PHE A 71 0.54 2.01 -24.90
C PHE A 71 0.69 0.97 -23.81
N ILE A 72 -0.07 -0.13 -23.91
CA ILE A 72 0.00 -1.23 -22.95
C ILE A 72 0.60 -2.46 -23.62
N SER A 73 1.67 -2.97 -23.04
CA SER A 73 2.21 -4.29 -23.35
C SER A 73 1.93 -5.25 -22.20
N PRO A 74 1.62 -6.53 -22.45
CA PRO A 74 1.46 -7.53 -21.38
C PRO A 74 2.68 -7.64 -20.46
N ARG A 75 3.87 -7.33 -20.94
CA ARG A 75 5.13 -7.33 -20.17
C ARG A 75 5.14 -6.31 -19.01
N VAL A 76 4.31 -5.27 -19.09
CA VAL A 76 4.22 -4.26 -18.01
C VAL A 76 3.50 -4.82 -16.78
N PHE A 77 2.68 -5.87 -16.95
CA PHE A 77 1.94 -6.55 -15.89
C PHE A 77 2.62 -7.86 -15.47
N ASP A 78 3.92 -7.81 -15.31
CA ASP A 78 4.73 -8.94 -14.86
C ASP A 78 4.58 -9.17 -13.34
N ILE A 79 5.00 -10.36 -12.89
CA ILE A 79 5.01 -10.76 -11.48
C ILE A 79 5.80 -9.77 -10.60
N ILE A 80 6.82 -9.12 -11.17
CA ILE A 80 7.60 -8.08 -10.49
C ILE A 80 6.70 -6.90 -10.10
N LYS A 81 5.79 -6.47 -10.98
CA LYS A 81 4.83 -5.40 -10.68
C LYS A 81 3.84 -5.78 -9.59
N SER A 82 3.40 -7.03 -9.57
CA SER A 82 2.54 -7.53 -8.49
C SER A 82 3.28 -7.52 -7.16
N THR A 83 4.57 -7.85 -7.15
CA THR A 83 5.41 -7.78 -5.96
C THR A 83 5.60 -6.33 -5.50
N ASP A 84 5.81 -5.37 -6.40
CA ASP A 84 5.89 -3.95 -6.07
C ASP A 84 4.63 -3.47 -5.31
N ILE A 85 3.44 -3.85 -5.79
CA ILE A 85 2.16 -3.49 -5.14
C ILE A 85 2.06 -4.12 -3.74
N LEU A 86 2.48 -5.38 -3.59
CA LEU A 86 2.55 -6.04 -2.29
C LEU A 86 3.47 -5.28 -1.33
N ILE A 87 4.65 -4.88 -1.79
CA ILE A 87 5.60 -4.07 -0.99
C ILE A 87 4.95 -2.79 -0.51
N MET A 88 4.25 -2.06 -1.37
CA MET A 88 3.56 -0.82 -1.01
C MET A 88 2.55 -1.03 0.11
N VAL A 89 1.74 -2.09 0.02
CA VAL A 89 0.71 -2.41 1.02
C VAL A 89 1.33 -2.86 2.34
N TYR A 90 2.34 -3.73 2.31
CA TYR A 90 3.03 -4.20 3.51
C TYR A 90 3.77 -3.08 4.22
N LEU A 91 4.48 -2.24 3.47
CA LEU A 91 5.23 -1.10 4.02
C LEU A 91 4.30 -0.10 4.69
N GLY A 92 3.13 0.13 4.14
CA GLY A 92 2.12 1.01 4.72
C GLY A 92 1.42 0.42 5.94
N GLY A 93 1.17 -0.89 5.91
CA GLY A 93 0.40 -1.64 6.92
C GLY A 93 -0.91 -2.18 6.36
N ILE A 94 -1.06 -3.51 6.41
CA ILE A 94 -2.16 -4.28 5.76
C ILE A 94 -3.55 -3.88 6.29
N ALA A 95 -3.63 -3.37 7.52
CA ALA A 95 -4.90 -3.10 8.19
C ALA A 95 -5.36 -1.63 8.08
N SER A 96 -4.57 -0.76 7.45
CA SER A 96 -4.82 0.68 7.43
C SER A 96 -4.95 1.22 6.00
N ILE A 97 -6.06 1.90 5.70
CA ILE A 97 -6.27 2.59 4.42
C ILE A 97 -5.26 3.74 4.29
N GLY A 98 -5.11 4.54 5.35
CA GLY A 98 -4.12 5.62 5.40
C GLY A 98 -2.69 5.09 5.28
N GLY A 99 -2.39 3.94 5.91
CA GLY A 99 -1.12 3.25 5.78
C GLY A 99 -0.80 2.87 4.35
N SER A 100 -1.74 2.27 3.63
CA SER A 100 -1.54 1.87 2.22
C SER A 100 -1.21 3.07 1.32
N ILE A 101 -1.85 4.22 1.53
CA ILE A 101 -1.55 5.45 0.78
C ILE A 101 -0.14 5.95 1.10
N LEU A 102 0.22 6.00 2.39
CA LEU A 102 1.57 6.39 2.81
C LEU A 102 2.63 5.42 2.30
N GLY A 103 2.38 4.11 2.40
CA GLY A 103 3.29 3.08 1.90
C GLY A 103 3.53 3.22 0.40
N ALA A 104 2.48 3.43 -0.39
CA ALA A 104 2.60 3.69 -1.82
C ALA A 104 3.41 4.95 -2.11
N THR A 105 3.16 6.04 -1.36
CA THR A 105 3.89 7.30 -1.53
C THR A 105 5.36 7.14 -1.18
N VAL A 106 5.67 6.57 -0.02
CA VAL A 106 7.05 6.34 0.43
C VAL A 106 7.80 5.42 -0.54
N TYR A 107 7.16 4.33 -0.97
CA TYR A 107 7.76 3.41 -1.93
C TYR A 107 8.06 4.10 -3.27
N THR A 108 7.12 4.88 -3.80
CA THR A 108 7.32 5.60 -5.07
C THR A 108 8.43 6.65 -4.98
N VAL A 109 8.47 7.40 -3.89
CA VAL A 109 9.54 8.37 -3.63
C VAL A 109 10.89 7.67 -3.51
N LEU A 110 10.95 6.55 -2.79
CA LEU A 110 12.17 5.76 -2.63
C LEU A 110 12.66 5.21 -3.98
N LEU A 111 11.74 4.69 -4.81
CA LEU A 111 12.06 4.26 -6.17
C LEU A 111 12.62 5.38 -7.03
N GLU A 112 12.06 6.58 -6.92
CA GLU A 112 12.52 7.75 -7.69
C GLU A 112 13.87 8.26 -7.19
N LEU A 113 14.11 8.25 -5.88
CA LEU A 113 15.39 8.61 -5.29
C LEU A 113 16.52 7.63 -5.70
N LEU A 114 16.21 6.34 -5.83
CA LEU A 114 17.17 5.35 -6.29
C LEU A 114 17.34 5.31 -7.82
N ARG A 115 16.67 6.19 -8.54
CA ARG A 115 16.82 6.27 -9.99
C ARG A 115 18.20 6.82 -10.35
N PRO A 116 18.96 6.17 -11.27
CA PRO A 116 20.31 6.62 -11.61
C PRO A 116 20.40 8.08 -12.04
N SER A 117 19.40 8.56 -12.79
CA SER A 117 19.32 9.97 -13.22
C SER A 117 19.12 10.95 -12.06
N THR A 118 18.33 10.59 -11.07
CA THR A 118 18.07 11.41 -9.89
C THR A 118 19.28 11.45 -8.98
N VAL A 119 19.93 10.29 -8.76
CA VAL A 119 21.17 10.20 -7.99
C VAL A 119 22.28 10.99 -8.67
N ALA A 120 22.46 10.86 -9.99
CA ALA A 120 23.42 11.64 -10.75
C ALA A 120 23.17 13.16 -10.64
N GLY A 121 21.90 13.58 -10.72
CA GLY A 121 21.50 14.97 -10.52
C GLY A 121 21.77 15.50 -9.12
N LEU A 122 21.52 14.68 -8.08
CA LEU A 122 21.80 15.03 -6.69
C LEU A 122 23.31 15.14 -6.39
N LEU A 123 24.12 14.34 -7.08
CA LEU A 123 25.59 14.33 -6.91
C LEU A 123 26.32 15.27 -7.89
N SER A 124 25.61 15.93 -8.80
CA SER A 124 26.22 16.83 -9.83
C SER A 124 26.97 18.04 -9.25
N TRP A 125 26.78 18.33 -7.96
CA TRP A 125 27.53 19.37 -7.24
C TRP A 125 28.93 18.92 -6.80
N LEU A 126 29.27 17.62 -6.93
CA LEU A 126 30.60 17.11 -6.61
C LEU A 126 31.61 17.43 -7.73
N PRO A 127 32.90 17.66 -7.38
CA PRO A 127 33.95 17.85 -8.38
C PRO A 127 34.04 16.67 -9.35
N GLU A 128 34.28 16.95 -10.64
CA GLU A 128 34.33 15.94 -11.73
C GLU A 128 35.26 14.75 -11.41
N VAL A 129 36.36 15.01 -10.70
CA VAL A 129 37.34 13.99 -10.30
C VAL A 129 36.74 12.88 -9.42
N VAL A 130 35.70 13.20 -8.65
CA VAL A 130 35.02 12.25 -7.78
C VAL A 130 33.72 11.74 -8.43
N PHE A 131 33.07 12.57 -9.22
CA PHE A 131 31.80 12.26 -9.88
C PHE A 131 31.96 11.23 -11.00
N GLU A 132 32.97 11.35 -11.85
CA GLU A 132 33.21 10.46 -12.97
C GLU A 132 33.37 8.98 -12.57
N PRO A 133 34.27 8.60 -11.63
CA PRO A 133 34.42 7.21 -11.22
C PRO A 133 33.18 6.67 -10.48
N LEU A 134 32.45 7.51 -9.72
CA LEU A 134 31.21 7.13 -9.08
C LEU A 134 30.09 6.89 -10.10
N ASN A 135 30.01 7.72 -11.14
CA ASN A 135 28.99 7.59 -12.18
C ASN A 135 29.21 6.32 -12.99
N GLN A 136 30.44 6.01 -13.41
CA GLN A 136 30.73 4.84 -14.23
C GLN A 136 30.61 3.51 -13.47
N HIS A 137 31.02 3.47 -12.19
CA HIS A 137 31.07 2.20 -11.45
C HIS A 137 29.85 1.93 -10.57
N PHE A 138 29.26 2.95 -9.99
CA PHE A 138 28.19 2.80 -9.00
C PHE A 138 26.82 3.21 -9.54
N ILE A 139 26.71 4.40 -10.13
CA ILE A 139 25.41 4.96 -10.52
C ILE A 139 24.77 4.18 -11.67
N GLN A 140 25.57 3.71 -12.65
CA GLN A 140 25.05 2.92 -13.78
C GLN A 140 24.52 1.55 -13.33
N HIS A 141 25.13 0.95 -12.30
CA HIS A 141 24.67 -0.34 -11.76
C HIS A 141 23.49 -0.21 -10.79
N LEU A 142 23.18 1.01 -10.29
CA LEU A 142 22.04 1.24 -9.40
C LEU A 142 20.71 0.74 -9.97
N GLY A 143 20.53 0.78 -11.29
CA GLY A 143 19.34 0.24 -11.94
C GLY A 143 19.13 -1.26 -11.70
N VAL A 144 20.19 -2.03 -11.67
CA VAL A 144 20.18 -3.48 -11.39
C VAL A 144 20.06 -3.70 -9.87
N TRP A 145 20.83 -2.96 -9.07
CA TRP A 145 20.79 -3.03 -7.61
C TRP A 145 19.42 -2.68 -7.05
N ARG A 146 18.69 -1.78 -7.68
CA ARG A 146 17.31 -1.43 -7.30
C ARG A 146 16.39 -2.65 -7.30
N MET A 147 16.53 -3.57 -8.26
CA MET A 147 15.73 -4.80 -8.33
C MET A 147 16.02 -5.76 -7.17
N VAL A 148 17.22 -5.69 -6.60
CA VAL A 148 17.63 -6.51 -5.45
C VAL A 148 17.31 -5.80 -4.12
N ILE A 149 17.56 -4.49 -4.06
CA ILE A 149 17.36 -3.68 -2.84
C ILE A 149 15.89 -3.63 -2.43
N MET A 150 14.97 -3.52 -3.40
CA MET A 150 13.54 -3.38 -3.08
C MET A 150 12.92 -4.62 -2.44
N PRO A 151 13.09 -5.85 -2.97
CA PRO A 151 12.66 -7.05 -2.27
C PRO A 151 13.38 -7.27 -0.94
N LEU A 152 14.67 -6.92 -0.86
CA LEU A 152 15.43 -7.00 0.38
C LEU A 152 14.89 -6.03 1.44
N ALA A 153 14.55 -4.81 1.04
CA ALA A 153 13.91 -3.83 1.93
C ALA A 153 12.56 -4.32 2.44
N LEU A 154 11.77 -5.02 1.59
CA LEU A 154 10.53 -5.67 2.02
C LEU A 154 10.79 -6.68 3.13
N VAL A 155 11.74 -7.59 2.92
CA VAL A 155 12.09 -8.63 3.91
C VAL A 155 12.54 -7.97 5.22
N LEU A 156 13.37 -6.94 5.15
CA LEU A 156 13.80 -6.17 6.31
C LEU A 156 12.61 -5.50 7.04
N VAL A 157 11.71 -4.88 6.31
CA VAL A 157 10.50 -4.27 6.91
C VAL A 157 9.62 -5.33 7.54
N MET A 158 9.44 -6.50 6.93
CA MET A 158 8.68 -7.61 7.53
C MET A 158 9.31 -8.13 8.82
N ILE A 159 10.64 -8.15 8.93
CA ILE A 159 11.35 -8.62 10.11
C ILE A 159 11.31 -7.58 11.24
N PHE A 160 11.60 -6.31 10.92
CA PHE A 160 11.72 -5.25 11.92
C PHE A 160 10.38 -4.56 12.24
N TRP A 161 9.47 -4.45 11.25
CA TRP A 161 8.15 -3.85 11.40
C TRP A 161 7.06 -4.74 10.81
N PRO A 162 6.73 -5.88 11.44
CA PRO A 162 5.76 -6.84 10.91
C PRO A 162 4.35 -6.27 10.75
N ARG A 163 4.05 -5.14 11.40
CA ARG A 163 2.76 -4.43 11.30
C ARG A 163 2.77 -3.27 10.30
N GLY A 164 3.88 -3.05 9.58
CA GLY A 164 4.07 -1.88 8.70
C GLY A 164 4.28 -0.57 9.46
N ILE A 165 4.52 0.53 8.73
CA ILE A 165 4.83 1.85 9.31
C ILE A 165 3.68 2.37 10.19
N MET A 166 2.44 2.12 9.79
CA MET A 166 1.25 2.59 10.52
C MET A 166 0.64 1.53 11.45
N GLY A 167 1.02 0.27 11.28
CA GLY A 167 0.49 -0.85 12.07
C GLY A 167 -1.03 -0.98 11.93
N LEU A 168 -1.71 -1.15 13.08
CA LEU A 168 -3.18 -1.21 13.17
C LEU A 168 -3.82 0.18 13.41
N ARG A 169 -3.00 1.25 13.46
CA ARG A 169 -3.49 2.60 13.73
C ARG A 169 -3.93 3.26 12.43
N GLU A 170 -5.17 3.70 12.38
CA GLU A 170 -5.67 4.57 11.31
C GLU A 170 -5.58 6.04 11.72
N PHE A 171 -5.46 6.91 10.73
CA PHE A 171 -5.60 8.35 11.00
C PHE A 171 -6.98 8.64 11.60
N ARG A 172 -7.03 9.40 12.71
CA ARG A 172 -8.26 9.80 13.37
C ARG A 172 -9.29 10.43 12.43
N TRP A 173 -8.83 10.97 11.31
CA TRP A 173 -9.70 11.55 10.29
C TRP A 173 -10.48 10.51 9.48
N PHE A 174 -9.97 9.28 9.36
CA PHE A 174 -10.66 8.17 8.68
C PHE A 174 -11.66 7.46 9.59
N ILE A 175 -11.54 7.59 10.91
CA ILE A 175 -12.41 6.92 11.89
C ILE A 175 -13.72 7.70 12.01
N PRO A 176 -14.91 7.07 11.84
CA PRO A 176 -16.20 7.72 12.05
C PRO A 176 -16.35 8.19 13.50
N ARG A 177 -17.01 9.32 13.71
CA ARG A 177 -17.23 9.89 15.06
C ARG A 177 -17.88 8.93 16.04
N ARG A 178 -18.76 8.03 15.55
CA ARG A 178 -19.45 7.01 16.38
C ARG A 178 -18.47 6.04 17.02
N ASP A 179 -17.45 5.61 16.29
CA ASP A 179 -16.46 4.64 16.80
C ASP A 179 -15.43 5.33 17.71
N LEU A 180 -15.15 6.62 17.48
CA LEU A 180 -14.35 7.45 18.40
C LEU A 180 -15.02 7.64 19.76
N GLU A 181 -16.35 7.76 19.82
CA GLU A 181 -17.10 7.88 21.06
C GLU A 181 -17.17 6.55 21.81
N ALA A 182 -17.30 5.42 21.11
CA ALA A 182 -17.26 4.09 21.70
C ALA A 182 -15.89 3.82 22.37
N HIS A 183 -14.79 4.15 21.67
CA HIS A 183 -13.43 3.99 22.20
C HIS A 183 -13.11 4.90 23.39
N ARG A 184 -13.80 6.06 23.48
CA ARG A 184 -13.68 6.97 24.62
C ARG A 184 -14.44 6.48 25.86
N ARG A 185 -15.48 5.65 25.68
CA ARG A 185 -16.27 5.09 26.79
C ARG A 185 -15.63 3.85 27.43
N ASP A 186 -14.73 3.18 26.73
CA ASP A 186 -14.04 1.98 27.20
C ASP A 186 -12.53 2.08 27.00
N PRO A 187 -11.84 2.96 27.75
CA PRO A 187 -10.39 3.15 27.62
C PRO A 187 -9.56 1.95 28.13
N ASP A 188 -10.17 1.03 28.87
CA ASP A 188 -9.50 -0.12 29.47
C ASP A 188 -9.64 -1.43 28.64
N GLY A 189 -10.45 -1.44 27.60
CA GLY A 189 -10.65 -2.60 26.72
C GLY A 189 -9.38 -3.02 25.96
N GLU A 190 -8.46 -2.08 25.73
CA GLU A 190 -7.21 -2.31 24.97
C GLU A 190 -6.08 -2.97 25.80
N LYS A 191 -6.27 -3.13 27.12
CA LYS A 191 -5.24 -3.70 28.02
C LYS A 191 -5.40 -5.19 28.30
N LYS A 192 -6.35 -5.88 27.69
CA LYS A 192 -6.67 -7.30 27.96
C LYS A 192 -6.49 -8.27 26.80
N THR A 193 -5.74 -7.91 25.75
CA THR A 193 -5.38 -8.89 24.70
C THR A 193 -3.90 -8.84 24.36
#